data_0f74027bfbc5b97249839456d6ee0535
#
_entry.id   0f74027bfbc5b97249839456d6ee0535
#
_cell.length_a   1.000
_cell.length_b   1.000
_cell.length_c   1.000
_cell.angle_alpha   90.00
_cell.angle_beta   90.00
_cell.angle_gamma   90.00
#
_symmetry.space_group_name_H-M   'P 1'
#
loop_
_entity.id
_entity.type
_entity.pdbx_description
1 polymer ?
#
loop_
_entity_poly.entity_id
_entity_poly.type
_entity_poly.pdbx_seq_one_letter_code
_entity_poly.pdbx_strand_id
1 'polypeptide(L)'
;MSLANIKDSDVDIVIGALHSDLTSFLNEWRPIFSRFHLIIVKDPDLKEELRIPEGFNLDVYSKSHIDRVVGSSSSMVFNGYSCRYFGFLVSRKKYIVSIDDDCIPAKDSKGFLIDAVAQHLVNLATPATPFFFNTLYDPYREGADFVRGYPFSLRSGVACALSCGLWLNLADLDAPTQALKPEQRNSRYVDAVMTIPSRAMMPLSGINIAFDREAVGPALLPALKLAGEGNLRWETMEDIWSGMCVKVVCDHLGLGVKSGLPLPQTAATTEDCIIEMAETVKQQLGPSNPVFTRAAEAMVEWVKLWKAVGSGSSPL
;
A
#
# COMPACT_ATOMS: atom_id res chain seq x y z
N MET A 1 -15.82 18.80 -12.92
CA MET A 1 -16.08 17.73 -11.94
C MET A 1 -15.56 18.22 -10.60
N SER A 2 -16.35 18.15 -9.55
CA SER A 2 -15.87 18.39 -8.19
C SER A 2 -14.85 17.30 -7.88
N LEU A 3 -13.63 17.68 -7.51
CA LEU A 3 -12.65 16.76 -6.95
C LEU A 3 -13.30 16.11 -5.72
N ALA A 4 -13.22 14.79 -5.58
CA ALA A 4 -13.68 14.14 -4.38
C ALA A 4 -12.81 14.68 -3.23
N ASN A 5 -13.42 15.45 -2.34
CA ASN A 5 -12.71 16.00 -1.18
C ASN A 5 -12.55 14.86 -0.16
N ILE A 6 -11.39 14.21 -0.18
CA ILE A 6 -11.07 13.18 0.82
C ILE A 6 -10.81 13.89 2.14
N LYS A 7 -11.60 13.54 3.16
CA LYS A 7 -11.45 14.10 4.51
C LYS A 7 -10.43 13.30 5.30
N ASP A 8 -9.74 13.95 6.22
CA ASP A 8 -8.80 13.27 7.16
C ASP A 8 -9.51 12.13 7.92
N SER A 9 -10.82 12.28 8.20
CA SER A 9 -11.66 11.25 8.84
C SER A 9 -11.88 9.99 7.99
N ASP A 10 -11.63 10.05 6.69
CA ASP A 10 -11.82 8.93 5.75
C ASP A 10 -10.54 8.10 5.57
N VAL A 11 -9.49 8.43 6.31
CA VAL A 11 -8.12 7.89 6.15
C VAL A 11 -7.64 7.27 7.44
N ASP A 12 -7.03 6.08 7.36
CA ASP A 12 -6.18 5.49 8.40
C ASP A 12 -4.72 5.50 7.91
N ILE A 13 -3.81 5.85 8.83
CA ILE A 13 -2.37 5.65 8.63
C ILE A 13 -1.99 4.30 9.24
N VAL A 14 -1.46 3.38 8.44
CA VAL A 14 -1.04 2.07 8.91
C VAL A 14 0.47 2.00 8.98
N ILE A 15 0.99 1.57 10.12
CA ILE A 15 2.42 1.49 10.44
C ILE A 15 2.72 0.06 10.90
N GLY A 16 3.61 -0.64 10.18
CA GLY A 16 4.22 -1.88 10.66
C GLY A 16 5.38 -1.51 11.60
N ALA A 17 5.28 -1.89 12.87
CA ALA A 17 6.28 -1.53 13.88
C ALA A 17 7.29 -2.65 14.07
N LEU A 18 8.47 -2.50 13.49
CA LEU A 18 9.62 -3.39 13.65
C LEU A 18 10.57 -2.91 14.75
N HIS A 19 10.50 -1.63 15.10
CA HIS A 19 11.25 -1.03 16.19
C HIS A 19 10.38 -0.82 17.41
N SER A 20 10.90 -1.11 18.60
CA SER A 20 10.15 -0.95 19.86
C SER A 20 9.99 0.51 20.27
N ASP A 21 10.90 1.38 19.88
CA ASP A 21 10.84 2.81 20.21
C ASP A 21 10.44 3.63 18.99
N LEU A 22 9.16 3.99 18.92
CA LEU A 22 8.59 4.82 17.86
C LEU A 22 8.61 6.32 18.19
N THR A 23 9.27 6.72 19.29
CA THR A 23 9.21 8.10 19.78
C THR A 23 9.75 9.11 18.78
N SER A 24 10.93 8.83 18.20
CA SER A 24 11.55 9.73 17.22
C SER A 24 10.71 9.78 15.94
N PHE A 25 10.36 8.63 15.39
CA PHE A 25 9.54 8.51 14.19
C PHE A 25 8.23 9.29 14.31
N LEU A 26 7.43 9.01 15.34
CA LEU A 26 6.13 9.66 15.50
C LEU A 26 6.25 11.16 15.80
N ASN A 27 7.30 11.62 16.49
CA ASN A 27 7.51 13.05 16.71
C ASN A 27 7.86 13.79 15.42
N GLU A 28 8.66 13.22 14.52
CA GLU A 28 8.94 13.80 13.18
C GLU A 28 7.67 13.88 12.32
N TRP A 29 6.81 12.87 12.39
CA TRP A 29 5.54 12.83 11.66
C TRP A 29 4.39 13.56 12.36
N ARG A 30 4.56 14.04 13.60
CA ARG A 30 3.49 14.69 14.39
C ARG A 30 2.74 15.80 13.66
N PRO A 31 3.39 16.72 12.91
CA PRO A 31 2.67 17.78 12.19
C PRO A 31 1.64 17.24 11.17
N ILE A 32 1.84 16.03 10.69
CA ILE A 32 1.00 15.37 9.69
C ILE A 32 0.05 14.38 10.36
N PHE A 33 0.60 13.43 11.11
CA PHE A 33 -0.14 12.28 11.67
C PHE A 33 -1.16 12.66 12.75
N SER A 34 -0.99 13.79 13.46
CA SER A 34 -1.95 14.25 14.47
C SER A 34 -3.35 14.52 13.91
N ARG A 35 -3.52 14.64 12.60
CA ARG A 35 -4.81 14.83 11.92
C ARG A 35 -5.57 13.53 11.69
N PHE A 36 -4.88 12.38 11.74
CA PHE A 36 -5.40 11.09 11.31
C PHE A 36 -5.53 10.11 12.47
N HIS A 37 -6.28 9.06 12.25
CA HIS A 37 -6.24 7.87 13.09
C HIS A 37 -5.11 6.95 12.63
N LEU A 38 -4.31 6.44 13.57
CA LEU A 38 -3.17 5.57 13.32
C LEU A 38 -3.52 4.12 13.70
N ILE A 39 -3.14 3.18 12.87
CA ILE A 39 -3.17 1.75 13.16
C ILE A 39 -1.72 1.27 13.20
N ILE A 40 -1.23 0.94 14.39
CA ILE A 40 0.12 0.43 14.61
C ILE A 40 0.04 -1.07 14.82
N VAL A 41 0.72 -1.83 13.97
CA VAL A 41 0.78 -3.29 14.10
C VAL A 41 2.20 -3.68 14.49
N LYS A 42 2.34 -4.15 15.72
CA LYS A 42 3.60 -4.65 16.27
C LYS A 42 4.01 -5.94 15.53
N ASP A 43 5.24 -5.97 15.04
CA ASP A 43 5.80 -7.20 14.46
C ASP A 43 5.67 -8.37 15.46
N PRO A 44 5.11 -9.54 15.05
CA PRO A 44 5.02 -10.73 15.89
C PRO A 44 6.33 -11.21 16.51
N ASP A 45 7.47 -10.91 15.89
CA ASP A 45 8.80 -11.30 16.37
C ASP A 45 9.44 -10.27 17.30
N LEU A 46 8.90 -9.06 17.38
CA LEU A 46 9.37 -8.02 18.28
C LEU A 46 8.94 -8.34 19.73
N LYS A 47 9.90 -8.59 20.60
CA LYS A 47 9.65 -9.00 22.00
C LYS A 47 9.38 -7.81 22.93
N GLU A 48 10.06 -6.69 22.70
CA GLU A 48 9.99 -5.49 23.50
C GLU A 48 8.61 -4.82 23.36
N GLU A 49 8.14 -4.16 24.42
CA GLU A 49 6.94 -3.34 24.36
C GLU A 49 7.17 -2.06 23.56
N LEU A 50 6.12 -1.62 22.85
CA LEU A 50 6.21 -0.41 22.04
C LEU A 50 6.22 0.84 22.93
N ARG A 51 7.16 1.76 22.66
CA ARG A 51 7.18 3.11 23.19
C ARG A 51 6.56 4.06 22.19
N ILE A 52 5.42 4.60 22.54
CA ILE A 52 4.64 5.49 21.69
C ILE A 52 4.44 6.81 22.45
N PRO A 53 4.79 7.96 21.87
CA PRO A 53 4.56 9.26 22.51
C PRO A 53 3.06 9.58 22.56
N GLU A 54 2.66 10.32 23.60
CA GLU A 54 1.26 10.74 23.77
C GLU A 54 0.79 11.73 22.69
N GLY A 55 -0.52 11.88 22.57
CA GLY A 55 -1.18 12.90 21.74
C GLY A 55 -1.52 12.44 20.33
N PHE A 56 -1.59 11.14 20.07
CA PHE A 56 -2.10 10.57 18.84
C PHE A 56 -3.41 9.81 19.08
N ASN A 57 -4.29 9.82 18.10
CA ASN A 57 -5.47 8.96 18.03
C ASN A 57 -5.06 7.65 17.34
N LEU A 58 -4.94 6.55 18.11
CA LEU A 58 -4.37 5.31 17.57
C LEU A 58 -4.93 4.03 18.21
N ASP A 59 -4.86 2.96 17.42
CA ASP A 59 -5.01 1.58 17.86
C ASP A 59 -3.70 0.82 17.70
N VAL A 60 -3.39 -0.07 18.66
CA VAL A 60 -2.21 -0.93 18.62
C VAL A 60 -2.62 -2.39 18.55
N TYR A 61 -2.11 -3.08 17.55
CA TYR A 61 -2.34 -4.51 17.35
C TYR A 61 -1.03 -5.29 17.55
N SER A 62 -1.16 -6.52 18.04
CA SER A 62 -0.03 -7.41 18.33
C SER A 62 -0.33 -8.82 17.80
N LYS A 63 0.64 -9.71 17.95
CA LYS A 63 0.51 -11.12 17.58
C LYS A 63 -0.78 -11.76 18.10
N SER A 64 -1.20 -11.47 19.33
CA SER A 64 -2.43 -12.04 19.90
C SER A 64 -3.69 -11.63 19.15
N HIS A 65 -3.72 -10.43 18.58
CA HIS A 65 -4.83 -9.95 17.75
C HIS A 65 -4.81 -10.66 16.38
N ILE A 66 -3.62 -10.80 15.78
CA ILE A 66 -3.44 -11.51 14.50
C ILE A 66 -3.89 -12.97 14.66
N ASP A 67 -3.38 -13.69 15.66
CA ASP A 67 -3.70 -15.09 15.90
C ASP A 67 -5.20 -15.32 16.14
N ARG A 68 -5.90 -14.36 16.77
CA ARG A 68 -7.34 -14.43 17.01
C ARG A 68 -8.16 -14.29 15.72
N VAL A 69 -7.75 -13.41 14.81
CA VAL A 69 -8.51 -13.11 13.58
C VAL A 69 -8.17 -14.08 12.46
N VAL A 70 -6.87 -14.34 12.28
CA VAL A 70 -6.36 -15.13 11.15
C VAL A 70 -6.29 -16.61 11.47
N GLY A 71 -6.04 -16.94 12.74
CA GLY A 71 -5.80 -18.31 13.19
C GLY A 71 -4.33 -18.73 13.06
N SER A 72 -3.87 -19.56 13.99
CA SER A 72 -2.46 -19.98 14.08
C SER A 72 -2.00 -20.95 12.97
N SER A 73 -2.94 -21.54 12.24
CA SER A 73 -2.67 -22.50 11.15
C SER A 73 -2.69 -21.87 9.75
N SER A 74 -2.86 -20.58 9.65
CA SER A 74 -2.90 -19.88 8.37
C SER A 74 -1.61 -20.01 7.57
N SER A 75 -1.72 -20.05 6.25
CA SER A 75 -0.61 -19.94 5.31
C SER A 75 -0.06 -18.53 5.17
N MET A 76 -0.72 -17.54 5.75
CA MET A 76 -0.28 -16.14 5.73
C MET A 76 0.75 -15.88 6.82
N VAL A 77 1.71 -15.02 6.50
CA VAL A 77 2.78 -14.58 7.39
C VAL A 77 2.65 -13.09 7.65
N PHE A 78 2.72 -12.70 8.91
CA PHE A 78 2.64 -11.31 9.34
C PHE A 78 3.89 -10.85 10.09
N ASN A 79 5.02 -11.51 9.87
CA ASN A 79 6.31 -11.15 10.47
C ASN A 79 7.00 -10.07 9.62
N GLY A 80 7.86 -9.28 10.26
CA GLY A 80 8.49 -8.15 9.60
C GLY A 80 7.45 -7.13 9.14
N TYR A 81 7.76 -6.38 8.08
CA TYR A 81 6.83 -5.38 7.54
C TYR A 81 5.52 -5.96 6.99
N SER A 82 5.45 -7.29 6.80
CA SER A 82 4.19 -7.95 6.44
C SER A 82 3.10 -7.79 7.51
N CYS A 83 3.43 -7.40 8.73
CA CYS A 83 2.44 -7.10 9.77
C CYS A 83 1.49 -5.95 9.38
N ARG A 84 1.92 -5.01 8.52
CA ARG A 84 1.08 -3.92 8.00
C ARG A 84 -0.21 -4.40 7.34
N TYR A 85 -0.20 -5.57 6.70
CA TYR A 85 -1.39 -6.12 6.03
C TYR A 85 -2.51 -6.48 7.02
N PHE A 86 -2.17 -6.81 8.26
CA PHE A 86 -3.18 -6.91 9.31
C PHE A 86 -3.82 -5.56 9.60
N GLY A 87 -3.05 -4.48 9.61
CA GLY A 87 -3.57 -3.12 9.71
C GLY A 87 -4.51 -2.77 8.55
N PHE A 88 -4.17 -3.17 7.32
CA PHE A 88 -5.06 -2.99 6.15
C PHE A 88 -6.38 -3.75 6.32
N LEU A 89 -6.30 -4.96 6.86
CA LEU A 89 -7.47 -5.82 7.11
C LEU A 89 -8.42 -5.20 8.13
N VAL A 90 -7.90 -4.71 9.26
CA VAL A 90 -8.71 -4.21 10.39
C VAL A 90 -9.21 -2.78 10.21
N SER A 91 -8.59 -1.98 9.36
CA SER A 91 -9.04 -0.62 9.05
C SER A 91 -10.50 -0.59 8.61
N ARG A 92 -11.21 0.45 8.99
CA ARG A 92 -12.61 0.70 8.61
C ARG A 92 -12.78 1.94 7.74
N LYS A 93 -11.67 2.59 7.41
CA LYS A 93 -11.69 3.78 6.57
C LYS A 93 -11.62 3.41 5.10
N LYS A 94 -12.12 4.31 4.27
CA LYS A 94 -12.09 4.12 2.82
C LYS A 94 -10.68 4.14 2.26
N TYR A 95 -9.81 4.99 2.82
CA TYR A 95 -8.45 5.14 2.35
C TYR A 95 -7.45 4.73 3.41
N ILE A 96 -6.40 4.09 2.97
CA ILE A 96 -5.26 3.71 3.81
C ILE A 96 -4.01 4.36 3.24
N VAL A 97 -3.18 4.90 4.12
CA VAL A 97 -1.80 5.29 3.82
C VAL A 97 -0.88 4.42 4.67
N SER A 98 0.14 3.81 4.06
CA SER A 98 1.12 2.99 4.77
C SER A 98 2.50 3.58 4.63
N ILE A 99 3.20 3.69 5.75
CA ILE A 99 4.57 4.22 5.85
C ILE A 99 5.33 3.34 6.84
N ASP A 100 6.59 3.02 6.55
CA ASP A 100 7.44 2.22 7.42
C ASP A 100 7.97 3.04 8.60
N ASP A 101 8.20 2.40 9.73
CA ASP A 101 8.58 3.03 11.00
C ASP A 101 10.02 3.54 11.07
N ASP A 102 10.81 3.33 10.00
CA ASP A 102 12.15 3.88 9.80
C ASP A 102 12.19 5.06 8.81
N CYS A 103 11.03 5.45 8.25
CA CYS A 103 10.91 6.54 7.31
C CYS A 103 10.58 7.85 8.01
N ILE A 104 11.31 8.91 7.68
CA ILE A 104 11.03 10.27 8.18
C ILE A 104 10.45 11.15 7.07
N PRO A 105 9.64 12.17 7.41
CA PRO A 105 9.07 13.05 6.39
C PRO A 105 10.17 13.88 5.71
N ALA A 106 10.09 13.97 4.38
CA ALA A 106 11.03 14.77 3.60
C ALA A 106 10.81 16.27 3.81
N LYS A 107 11.87 17.04 3.57
CA LYS A 107 11.83 18.50 3.56
C LYS A 107 12.24 19.02 2.17
N ASP A 108 11.63 20.10 1.76
CA ASP A 108 12.00 20.77 0.51
C ASP A 108 13.35 21.51 0.64
N SER A 109 13.80 22.13 -0.45
CA SER A 109 15.06 22.88 -0.48
C SER A 109 15.07 24.14 0.42
N LYS A 110 13.90 24.55 0.92
CA LYS A 110 13.73 25.66 1.88
C LYS A 110 13.57 25.19 3.32
N GLY A 111 13.55 23.86 3.54
CA GLY A 111 13.39 23.25 4.85
C GLY A 111 11.93 23.04 5.28
N PHE A 112 10.94 23.32 4.44
CA PHE A 112 9.54 23.06 4.74
C PHE A 112 9.23 21.57 4.61
N LEU A 113 8.42 21.07 5.57
CA LEU A 113 7.99 19.70 5.60
C LEU A 113 7.08 19.39 4.39
N ILE A 114 7.37 18.29 3.70
CA ILE A 114 6.52 17.79 2.62
C ILE A 114 5.46 16.87 3.22
N ASP A 115 4.19 17.23 3.04
CA ASP A 115 3.08 16.39 3.48
C ASP A 115 2.84 15.25 2.47
N ALA A 116 3.55 14.12 2.68
CA ALA A 116 3.43 12.94 1.84
C ALA A 116 2.01 12.35 1.87
N VAL A 117 1.29 12.46 2.99
CA VAL A 117 -0.10 11.98 3.10
C VAL A 117 -1.00 12.83 2.21
N ALA A 118 -0.91 14.15 2.28
CA ALA A 118 -1.68 15.03 1.40
C ALA A 118 -1.37 14.76 -0.08
N GLN A 119 -0.11 14.48 -0.43
CA GLN A 119 0.26 14.09 -1.80
C GLN A 119 -0.47 12.82 -2.25
N HIS A 120 -0.50 11.79 -1.42
CA HIS A 120 -1.24 10.57 -1.72
C HIS A 120 -2.73 10.83 -1.90
N LEU A 121 -3.33 11.64 -1.03
CA LEU A 121 -4.77 11.95 -1.12
C LEU A 121 -5.10 12.72 -2.40
N VAL A 122 -4.27 13.69 -2.80
CA VAL A 122 -4.41 14.38 -4.09
C VAL A 122 -4.28 13.39 -5.25
N ASN A 123 -3.35 12.44 -5.16
CA ASN A 123 -3.16 11.42 -6.17
C ASN A 123 -4.39 10.50 -6.31
N LEU A 124 -4.98 10.08 -5.20
CA LEU A 124 -6.21 9.28 -5.17
C LEU A 124 -7.44 10.09 -5.58
N ALA A 125 -7.47 11.39 -5.28
CA ALA A 125 -8.56 12.29 -5.61
C ALA A 125 -8.50 12.87 -7.03
N THR A 126 -7.41 12.65 -7.77
CA THR A 126 -7.20 13.24 -9.11
C THR A 126 -7.09 12.20 -10.25
N PRO A 127 -7.46 12.47 -11.59
CA PRO A 127 -7.52 11.52 -12.71
C PRO A 127 -6.22 10.78 -13.08
N ALA A 128 -6.25 9.45 -13.23
CA ALA A 128 -5.21 8.72 -13.95
C ALA A 128 -5.44 8.84 -15.47
N THR A 129 -4.49 9.38 -16.18
CA THR A 129 -4.57 9.61 -17.61
C THR A 129 -3.53 8.77 -18.35
N PRO A 130 -3.67 8.54 -19.67
CA PRO A 130 -2.77 7.64 -20.39
C PRO A 130 -1.35 8.19 -20.60
N PHE A 131 -1.06 9.43 -20.19
CA PHE A 131 0.25 10.04 -20.37
C PHE A 131 1.13 9.89 -19.14
N PHE A 132 2.47 10.00 -19.32
CA PHE A 132 3.48 9.81 -18.29
C PHE A 132 3.27 10.71 -17.08
N PHE A 133 3.07 12.00 -17.31
CA PHE A 133 2.64 12.92 -16.27
C PHE A 133 1.43 13.69 -16.75
N ASN A 134 0.53 13.92 -15.89
CA ASN A 134 -0.75 14.51 -16.18
C ASN A 134 -1.02 15.75 -15.36
N THR A 135 -0.21 15.99 -14.35
CA THR A 135 -0.35 17.15 -13.48
C THR A 135 1.01 17.70 -13.07
N LEU A 136 1.05 19.02 -12.84
CA LEU A 136 2.07 19.61 -11.98
C LEU A 136 1.55 19.55 -10.55
N TYR A 137 2.37 19.06 -9.65
CA TYR A 137 2.05 19.01 -8.24
C TYR A 137 2.85 20.05 -7.47
N ASP A 138 2.14 20.86 -6.70
CA ASP A 138 2.73 21.78 -5.74
C ASP A 138 2.22 21.37 -4.35
N PRO A 139 3.09 20.93 -3.42
CA PRO A 139 2.68 20.49 -2.09
C PRO A 139 2.01 21.57 -1.24
N TYR A 140 2.09 22.83 -1.67
CA TYR A 140 1.49 23.99 -0.99
C TYR A 140 0.20 24.50 -1.64
N ARG A 141 -0.29 23.81 -2.68
CA ARG A 141 -1.53 24.14 -3.40
C ARG A 141 -2.53 23.00 -3.32
N GLU A 142 -3.78 23.37 -3.21
CA GLU A 142 -4.87 22.39 -3.33
C GLU A 142 -5.13 22.07 -4.81
N GLY A 143 -5.43 20.77 -5.06
CA GLY A 143 -5.84 20.27 -6.37
C GLY A 143 -4.68 19.86 -7.27
N ALA A 144 -5.04 19.45 -8.48
CA ALA A 144 -4.14 19.02 -9.52
C ALA A 144 -4.42 19.78 -10.81
N ASP A 145 -3.38 20.44 -11.35
CA ASP A 145 -3.47 21.23 -12.53
C ASP A 145 -2.92 20.49 -13.75
N PHE A 146 -3.62 20.56 -14.88
CA PHE A 146 -3.12 20.04 -16.14
C PHE A 146 -2.19 21.04 -16.81
N VAL A 147 -1.10 20.54 -17.36
CA VAL A 147 -0.15 21.35 -18.13
C VAL A 147 -0.85 21.91 -19.37
N ARG A 148 -0.49 23.15 -19.75
CA ARG A 148 -0.99 23.77 -20.98
C ARG A 148 -0.68 22.89 -22.20
N GLY A 149 -1.69 22.63 -23.02
CA GLY A 149 -1.58 21.74 -24.18
C GLY A 149 -2.00 20.31 -23.91
N TYR A 150 -2.27 19.94 -22.66
CA TYR A 150 -2.84 18.63 -22.34
C TYR A 150 -4.21 18.48 -23.03
N PRO A 151 -4.47 17.39 -23.78
CA PRO A 151 -5.72 17.22 -24.52
C PRO A 151 -6.93 17.26 -23.60
N PHE A 152 -7.85 18.18 -23.85
CA PHE A 152 -9.01 18.38 -22.98
C PHE A 152 -9.89 17.13 -22.85
N SER A 153 -10.05 16.40 -23.96
CA SER A 153 -10.83 15.16 -24.02
C SER A 153 -10.25 14.01 -23.15
N LEU A 154 -8.98 14.07 -22.77
CA LEU A 154 -8.30 13.04 -21.97
C LEU A 154 -8.25 13.38 -20.47
N ARG A 155 -8.76 14.53 -20.07
CA ARG A 155 -8.79 14.95 -18.66
C ARG A 155 -9.73 14.13 -17.79
N SER A 156 -10.68 13.43 -18.39
CA SER A 156 -11.58 12.55 -17.63
C SER A 156 -10.85 11.38 -16.97
N GLY A 157 -9.88 10.79 -17.66
CA GLY A 157 -9.07 9.70 -17.10
C GLY A 157 -9.87 8.51 -16.57
N VAL A 158 -9.21 7.72 -15.72
CA VAL A 158 -9.79 6.57 -14.99
C VAL A 158 -9.58 6.70 -13.47
N ALA A 159 -10.33 5.95 -12.65
CA ALA A 159 -10.25 5.96 -11.19
C ALA A 159 -8.85 5.65 -10.68
N CYS A 160 -8.27 6.50 -9.86
CA CYS A 160 -7.06 6.14 -9.14
C CYS A 160 -7.42 5.34 -7.89
N ALA A 161 -6.97 4.10 -7.85
CA ALA A 161 -7.18 3.23 -6.70
C ALA A 161 -5.93 3.08 -5.85
N LEU A 162 -4.75 3.42 -6.39
CA LEU A 162 -3.49 3.24 -5.70
C LEU A 162 -2.47 4.32 -6.09
N SER A 163 -1.83 4.88 -5.08
CA SER A 163 -0.76 5.87 -5.18
C SER A 163 0.51 5.35 -4.51
N CYS A 164 1.61 5.33 -5.27
CA CYS A 164 2.93 4.95 -4.76
C CYS A 164 3.81 6.17 -4.64
N GLY A 165 4.37 6.39 -3.46
CA GLY A 165 5.37 7.41 -3.24
C GLY A 165 6.78 6.89 -3.50
N LEU A 166 7.68 7.80 -3.82
CA LEU A 166 9.12 7.54 -3.82
C LEU A 166 9.70 7.96 -2.47
N TRP A 167 10.92 7.56 -2.20
CA TRP A 167 11.66 7.98 -1.01
C TRP A 167 13.05 8.50 -1.38
N LEU A 168 13.59 9.33 -0.50
CA LEU A 168 14.91 9.92 -0.61
C LEU A 168 15.92 9.19 0.27
N ASN A 169 17.17 9.63 0.23
CA ASN A 169 18.31 9.14 0.98
C ASN A 169 18.76 7.77 0.49
N LEU A 170 18.81 6.75 1.31
CA LEU A 170 19.26 5.42 0.88
C LEU A 170 18.24 4.85 -0.11
N ALA A 171 18.68 4.57 -1.32
CA ALA A 171 17.83 4.01 -2.34
C ALA A 171 17.65 2.51 -2.09
N ASP A 172 16.40 2.06 -2.08
CA ASP A 172 16.08 0.64 -2.15
C ASP A 172 16.15 0.21 -3.63
N LEU A 173 17.23 -0.46 -3.95
CA LEU A 173 17.58 -0.86 -5.31
C LEU A 173 17.44 -2.38 -5.46
N ASP A 174 17.29 -2.85 -6.70
CA ASP A 174 17.38 -4.29 -6.97
C ASP A 174 18.73 -4.84 -6.49
N ALA A 175 18.76 -6.12 -6.10
CA ALA A 175 19.92 -6.73 -5.46
C ALA A 175 21.25 -6.61 -6.25
N PRO A 176 21.28 -6.77 -7.59
CA PRO A 176 22.50 -6.52 -8.36
C PRO A 176 22.97 -5.08 -8.32
N THR A 177 22.05 -4.12 -8.44
CA THR A 177 22.38 -2.68 -8.37
C THR A 177 22.82 -2.29 -6.96
N GLN A 178 22.18 -2.80 -5.93
CA GLN A 178 22.55 -2.58 -4.53
C GLN A 178 23.97 -3.10 -4.24
N ALA A 179 24.33 -4.27 -4.76
CA ALA A 179 25.67 -4.82 -4.61
C ALA A 179 26.75 -3.97 -5.30
N LEU A 180 26.42 -3.33 -6.43
CA LEU A 180 27.35 -2.47 -7.18
C LEU A 180 27.39 -1.03 -6.64
N LYS A 181 26.34 -0.58 -5.97
CA LYS A 181 26.19 0.80 -5.48
C LYS A 181 25.66 0.85 -4.03
N PRO A 182 26.36 0.25 -3.06
CA PRO A 182 25.84 0.03 -1.71
C PRO A 182 25.56 1.33 -0.93
N GLU A 183 26.17 2.44 -1.34
CA GLU A 183 26.00 3.74 -0.67
C GLU A 183 25.28 4.79 -1.54
N GLN A 184 24.60 4.33 -2.59
CA GLN A 184 23.87 5.26 -3.45
C GLN A 184 22.76 5.96 -2.67
N ARG A 185 22.78 7.30 -2.71
CA ARG A 185 21.78 8.14 -2.04
C ARG A 185 21.08 9.04 -3.04
N ASN A 186 19.77 9.09 -2.92
CA ASN A 186 18.93 10.02 -3.67
C ASN A 186 18.75 11.31 -2.84
N SER A 187 19.30 12.41 -3.33
CA SER A 187 19.20 13.72 -2.68
C SER A 187 18.17 14.65 -3.32
N ARG A 188 17.58 14.22 -4.43
CA ARG A 188 16.61 15.00 -5.20
C ARG A 188 15.43 14.15 -5.61
N TYR A 189 14.26 14.71 -5.61
CA TYR A 189 13.05 14.10 -6.16
C TYR A 189 12.54 14.93 -7.34
N VAL A 190 11.79 14.28 -8.20
CA VAL A 190 11.10 14.96 -9.31
C VAL A 190 9.69 15.27 -8.83
N ASP A 191 9.36 16.55 -8.89
CA ASP A 191 8.05 17.08 -8.47
C ASP A 191 7.00 16.83 -9.57
N ALA A 192 6.86 15.57 -9.93
CA ALA A 192 5.95 15.11 -10.98
C ALA A 192 5.28 13.82 -10.59
N VAL A 193 4.02 13.77 -10.93
CA VAL A 193 3.17 12.59 -10.72
C VAL A 193 3.01 11.85 -12.04
N MET A 194 3.21 10.53 -12.04
CA MET A 194 3.14 9.71 -13.24
C MET A 194 2.05 8.65 -13.10
N THR A 195 1.33 8.42 -14.18
CA THR A 195 0.44 7.26 -14.29
C THR A 195 1.25 6.03 -14.70
N ILE A 196 1.04 4.92 -14.03
CA ILE A 196 1.56 3.62 -14.47
C ILE A 196 0.67 3.14 -15.61
N PRO A 197 1.20 2.96 -16.83
CA PRO A 197 0.39 2.54 -17.97
C PRO A 197 -0.33 1.21 -17.70
N SER A 198 -1.54 1.08 -18.26
CA SER A 198 -2.25 -0.19 -18.27
C SER A 198 -1.39 -1.27 -18.92
N ARG A 199 -1.39 -2.47 -18.35
CA ARG A 199 -0.60 -3.64 -18.74
C ARG A 199 0.92 -3.51 -18.55
N ALA A 200 1.41 -2.41 -18.00
CA ALA A 200 2.78 -2.33 -17.53
C ALA A 200 2.86 -2.99 -16.15
N MET A 201 3.62 -4.06 -16.02
CA MET A 201 3.90 -4.66 -14.71
C MET A 201 4.80 -3.71 -13.92
N MET A 202 4.38 -3.43 -12.70
CA MET A 202 5.15 -2.64 -11.77
C MET A 202 5.02 -3.26 -10.37
N PRO A 203 6.09 -3.74 -9.79
CA PRO A 203 6.13 -4.06 -8.37
C PRO A 203 6.02 -2.75 -7.58
N LEU A 204 5.23 -2.78 -6.52
CA LEU A 204 5.00 -1.62 -5.67
C LEU A 204 5.68 -1.88 -4.34
N SER A 205 6.46 -0.93 -3.86
CA SER A 205 7.01 -1.02 -2.51
C SER A 205 5.95 -0.64 -1.48
N GLY A 206 5.90 -1.38 -0.37
CA GLY A 206 5.03 -1.11 0.76
C GLY A 206 5.44 0.07 1.64
N ILE A 207 6.64 0.61 1.42
CA ILE A 207 7.26 1.65 2.26
C ILE A 207 6.44 2.93 2.30
N ASN A 208 5.87 3.35 1.17
CA ASN A 208 5.16 4.62 1.01
C ASN A 208 4.05 4.46 -0.02
N ILE A 209 2.89 3.99 0.39
CA ILE A 209 1.74 3.76 -0.48
C ILE A 209 0.45 4.28 0.13
N ALA A 210 -0.50 4.62 -0.73
CA ALA A 210 -1.88 4.85 -0.34
C ALA A 210 -2.84 4.23 -1.35
N PHE A 211 -3.99 3.78 -0.88
CA PHE A 211 -4.97 3.11 -1.73
C PHE A 211 -6.40 3.27 -1.24
N ASP A 212 -7.33 3.12 -2.17
CA ASP A 212 -8.75 2.97 -1.87
C ASP A 212 -8.98 1.52 -1.38
N ARG A 213 -9.25 1.38 -0.10
CA ARG A 213 -9.43 0.09 0.57
C ARG A 213 -10.62 -0.70 0.03
N GLU A 214 -11.69 -0.01 -0.32
CA GLU A 214 -12.89 -0.64 -0.87
C GLU A 214 -12.64 -1.13 -2.31
N ALA A 215 -11.90 -0.35 -3.09
CA ALA A 215 -11.63 -0.67 -4.48
C ALA A 215 -10.62 -1.80 -4.66
N VAL A 216 -9.51 -1.81 -3.90
CA VAL A 216 -8.37 -2.71 -4.16
C VAL A 216 -7.77 -3.37 -2.92
N GLY A 217 -8.29 -3.10 -1.73
CA GLY A 217 -7.73 -3.63 -0.48
C GLY A 217 -7.48 -5.14 -0.48
N PRO A 218 -8.44 -5.99 -0.91
CA PRO A 218 -8.23 -7.44 -0.97
C PRO A 218 -7.12 -7.90 -1.94
N ALA A 219 -6.70 -7.04 -2.87
CA ALA A 219 -5.62 -7.34 -3.79
C ALA A 219 -4.22 -7.11 -3.19
N LEU A 220 -4.14 -6.45 -2.04
CA LEU A 220 -2.91 -6.27 -1.27
C LEU A 220 -2.73 -7.47 -0.33
N LEU A 221 -1.95 -8.44 -0.76
CA LEU A 221 -1.78 -9.74 -0.11
C LEU A 221 -0.60 -9.71 0.87
N PRO A 222 -0.76 -10.29 2.08
CA PRO A 222 0.36 -10.46 3.01
C PRO A 222 1.38 -11.48 2.48
N ALA A 223 2.51 -11.60 3.15
CA ALA A 223 3.47 -12.66 2.90
C ALA A 223 2.83 -14.05 3.08
N LEU A 224 3.25 -15.00 2.26
CA LEU A 224 2.68 -16.34 2.23
C LEU A 224 3.76 -17.40 2.50
N LYS A 225 3.44 -18.41 3.32
CA LYS A 225 4.27 -19.60 3.54
C LYS A 225 4.23 -20.53 2.32
N LEU A 226 4.91 -20.14 1.24
CA LEU A 226 4.87 -20.87 -0.03
C LEU A 226 5.96 -21.92 -0.14
N ALA A 227 7.11 -21.69 0.44
CA ALA A 227 8.24 -22.61 0.42
C ALA A 227 8.23 -23.52 1.65
N GLY A 228 8.61 -24.77 1.46
CA GLY A 228 9.02 -25.61 2.57
C GLY A 228 10.23 -25.00 3.28
N GLU A 229 10.36 -25.25 4.57
CA GLU A 229 11.35 -24.64 5.47
C GLU A 229 12.72 -24.41 4.83
N GLY A 230 13.12 -23.16 4.77
CA GLY A 230 14.51 -22.72 4.63
C GLY A 230 15.03 -22.32 3.27
N ASN A 231 14.33 -22.47 2.13
CA ASN A 231 14.99 -22.36 0.83
C ASN A 231 14.54 -21.22 -0.12
N LEU A 232 13.44 -20.54 0.14
CA LEU A 232 13.01 -19.39 -0.67
C LEU A 232 12.47 -18.30 0.24
N ARG A 233 13.06 -17.11 0.18
CA ARG A 233 12.65 -15.94 0.97
C ARG A 233 11.49 -15.20 0.33
N TRP A 234 10.38 -15.88 0.04
CA TRP A 234 9.17 -15.22 -0.44
C TRP A 234 8.57 -14.28 0.61
N GLU A 235 8.82 -14.58 1.90
CA GLU A 235 8.34 -13.78 3.02
C GLU A 235 8.97 -12.37 3.09
N THR A 236 10.11 -12.15 2.43
CA THR A 236 10.80 -10.85 2.40
C THR A 236 10.50 -10.02 1.15
N MET A 237 9.62 -10.48 0.30
CA MET A 237 9.25 -9.84 -0.98
C MET A 237 7.74 -9.67 -1.10
N GLU A 238 7.06 -9.58 0.04
CA GLU A 238 5.59 -9.53 0.09
C GLU A 238 5.03 -8.31 -0.63
N ASP A 239 5.67 -7.17 -0.52
CA ASP A 239 5.25 -5.92 -1.14
C ASP A 239 5.38 -5.97 -2.67
N ILE A 240 6.48 -6.54 -3.18
CA ILE A 240 6.68 -6.75 -4.63
C ILE A 240 5.59 -7.68 -5.19
N TRP A 241 5.36 -8.80 -4.51
CA TRP A 241 4.33 -9.76 -4.90
C TRP A 241 2.93 -9.15 -4.83
N SER A 242 2.62 -8.53 -3.70
CA SER A 242 1.36 -7.82 -3.47
C SER A 242 1.15 -6.70 -4.48
N GLY A 243 2.21 -5.94 -4.79
CA GLY A 243 2.21 -4.88 -5.78
C GLY A 243 1.88 -5.37 -7.18
N MET A 244 2.43 -6.51 -7.59
CA MET A 244 2.09 -7.13 -8.87
C MET A 244 0.62 -7.57 -8.91
N CYS A 245 0.13 -8.20 -7.84
CA CYS A 245 -1.27 -8.65 -7.76
C CYS A 245 -2.24 -7.48 -7.85
N VAL A 246 -2.06 -6.44 -7.05
CA VAL A 246 -2.94 -5.28 -7.08
C VAL A 246 -2.88 -4.54 -8.41
N LYS A 247 -1.72 -4.50 -9.08
CA LYS A 247 -1.61 -3.89 -10.41
C LYS A 247 -2.40 -4.66 -11.47
N VAL A 248 -2.35 -5.99 -11.45
CA VAL A 248 -3.17 -6.83 -12.35
C VAL A 248 -4.65 -6.60 -12.11
N VAL A 249 -5.08 -6.53 -10.85
CA VAL A 249 -6.48 -6.23 -10.50
C VAL A 249 -6.88 -4.83 -10.95
N CYS A 250 -6.06 -3.81 -10.72
CA CYS A 250 -6.32 -2.46 -11.21
C CYS A 250 -6.50 -2.43 -12.74
N ASP A 251 -5.63 -3.11 -13.48
CA ASP A 251 -5.71 -3.17 -14.94
C ASP A 251 -6.99 -3.87 -15.41
N HIS A 252 -7.38 -4.95 -14.74
CA HIS A 252 -8.60 -5.69 -15.06
C HIS A 252 -9.86 -4.87 -14.78
N LEU A 253 -9.89 -4.17 -13.67
CA LEU A 253 -11.02 -3.32 -13.26
C LEU A 253 -11.03 -1.94 -13.96
N GLY A 254 -10.05 -1.63 -14.79
CA GLY A 254 -9.90 -0.33 -15.42
C GLY A 254 -9.61 0.80 -14.44
N LEU A 255 -8.93 0.47 -13.33
CA LEU A 255 -8.51 1.42 -12.30
C LEU A 255 -7.10 1.94 -12.56
N GLY A 256 -6.85 3.18 -12.20
CA GLY A 256 -5.54 3.81 -12.31
C GLY A 256 -4.63 3.48 -11.13
N VAL A 257 -3.40 3.21 -11.45
CA VAL A 257 -2.30 3.23 -10.49
C VAL A 257 -1.45 4.43 -10.84
N LYS A 258 -1.38 5.31 -9.95
CA LYS A 258 -0.72 6.54 -10.20
C LYS A 258 -0.20 6.96 -9.04
N SER A 259 -0.38 7.94 -9.46
CA SER A 259 -0.73 9.29 -9.40
C SER A 259 -1.89 9.83 -10.27
N GLY A 260 -3.24 9.64 -10.03
CA GLY A 260 -4.33 10.35 -10.63
C GLY A 260 -5.72 9.83 -10.99
N LEU A 261 -6.87 10.13 -11.27
CA LEU A 261 -8.33 10.03 -11.13
C LEU A 261 -9.22 9.27 -12.15
N PRO A 262 -10.57 9.19 -11.94
CA PRO A 262 -11.42 8.03 -12.25
C PRO A 262 -12.32 8.02 -13.48
N LEU A 263 -12.71 6.84 -13.95
CA LEU A 263 -13.94 6.44 -14.65
C LEU A 263 -14.24 4.94 -14.57
N PRO A 264 -15.35 4.42 -15.15
CA PRO A 264 -16.41 3.80 -14.36
C PRO A 264 -16.29 2.28 -14.15
N GLN A 265 -17.16 1.79 -13.26
CA GLN A 265 -17.31 0.44 -12.73
C GLN A 265 -17.44 -0.66 -13.79
N THR A 266 -16.68 -1.73 -13.60
CA THR A 266 -17.02 -3.07 -14.12
C THR A 266 -17.89 -3.80 -13.10
N ALA A 267 -18.66 -4.78 -13.54
CA ALA A 267 -19.55 -5.57 -12.68
C ALA A 267 -18.78 -6.56 -11.76
N ALA A 268 -17.48 -6.77 -11.99
CA ALA A 268 -16.62 -7.63 -11.17
C ALA A 268 -16.10 -6.89 -9.94
N THR A 269 -16.04 -7.57 -8.80
CA THR A 269 -15.42 -7.06 -7.58
C THR A 269 -13.94 -7.42 -7.51
N THR A 270 -13.19 -6.73 -6.68
CA THR A 270 -11.78 -7.07 -6.43
C THR A 270 -11.62 -8.47 -5.87
N GLU A 271 -12.53 -8.89 -5.00
CA GLU A 271 -12.57 -10.23 -4.41
C GLU A 271 -12.77 -11.30 -5.48
N ASP A 272 -13.67 -11.08 -6.43
CA ASP A 272 -13.90 -12.02 -7.53
C ASP A 272 -12.68 -12.13 -8.42
N CYS A 273 -12.00 -11.02 -8.72
CA CYS A 273 -10.76 -11.01 -9.50
C CYS A 273 -9.63 -11.82 -8.81
N ILE A 274 -9.47 -11.67 -7.50
CA ILE A 274 -8.46 -12.43 -6.73
C ILE A 274 -8.79 -13.92 -6.71
N ILE A 275 -10.06 -14.29 -6.58
CA ILE A 275 -10.48 -15.69 -6.60
C ILE A 275 -10.23 -16.30 -7.99
N GLU A 276 -10.60 -15.61 -9.06
CA GLU A 276 -10.38 -16.05 -10.44
C GLU A 276 -8.88 -16.19 -10.75
N MET A 277 -8.08 -15.23 -10.29
CA MET A 277 -6.62 -15.29 -10.42
C MET A 277 -6.05 -16.50 -9.65
N ALA A 278 -6.52 -16.76 -8.43
CA ALA A 278 -6.11 -17.91 -7.62
C ALA A 278 -6.44 -19.24 -8.32
N GLU A 279 -7.64 -19.38 -8.89
CA GLU A 279 -8.02 -20.57 -9.64
C GLU A 279 -7.15 -20.78 -10.88
N THR A 280 -6.86 -19.70 -11.61
CA THR A 280 -5.98 -19.72 -12.78
C THR A 280 -4.55 -20.15 -12.41
N VAL A 281 -3.99 -19.60 -11.34
CA VAL A 281 -2.67 -19.99 -10.81
C VAL A 281 -2.67 -21.47 -10.41
N LYS A 282 -3.69 -21.93 -9.71
CA LYS A 282 -3.82 -23.33 -9.29
C LYS A 282 -3.90 -24.28 -10.47
N GLN A 283 -4.69 -23.95 -11.50
CA GLN A 283 -4.89 -24.79 -12.68
C GLN A 283 -3.69 -24.80 -13.61
N GLN A 284 -3.08 -23.65 -13.89
CA GLN A 284 -2.02 -23.53 -14.90
C GLN A 284 -0.63 -23.82 -14.34
N LEU A 285 -0.35 -23.38 -13.13
CA LEU A 285 0.98 -23.46 -12.52
C LEU A 285 1.07 -24.52 -11.41
N GLY A 286 -0.03 -24.81 -10.71
CA GLY A 286 -0.09 -25.82 -9.64
C GLY A 286 0.46 -27.19 -10.03
N PRO A 287 0.18 -27.72 -11.24
CA PRO A 287 0.77 -28.99 -11.69
C PRO A 287 2.29 -28.97 -11.84
N SER A 288 2.88 -27.80 -12.08
CA SER A 288 4.34 -27.66 -12.23
C SER A 288 5.07 -27.60 -10.90
N ASN A 289 4.45 -27.00 -9.86
CA ASN A 289 5.03 -26.92 -8.53
C ASN A 289 3.92 -26.69 -7.45
N PRO A 290 3.88 -27.50 -6.37
CA PRO A 290 2.92 -27.36 -5.29
C PRO A 290 2.91 -25.98 -4.59
N VAL A 291 3.98 -25.20 -4.73
CA VAL A 291 4.06 -23.82 -4.25
C VAL A 291 2.91 -22.97 -4.81
N PHE A 292 2.63 -23.10 -6.10
CA PHE A 292 1.57 -22.31 -6.74
C PHE A 292 0.16 -22.72 -6.27
N THR A 293 -0.04 -24.00 -5.96
CA THR A 293 -1.30 -24.45 -5.34
C THR A 293 -1.50 -23.80 -3.96
N ARG A 294 -0.46 -23.80 -3.12
CA ARG A 294 -0.52 -23.14 -1.80
C ARG A 294 -0.72 -21.64 -1.89
N ALA A 295 -0.08 -20.98 -2.86
CA ALA A 295 -0.29 -19.57 -3.12
C ALA A 295 -1.76 -19.27 -3.43
N ALA A 296 -2.35 -20.02 -4.35
CA ALA A 296 -3.74 -19.86 -4.75
C ALA A 296 -4.71 -20.09 -3.56
N GLU A 297 -4.46 -21.11 -2.75
CA GLU A 297 -5.27 -21.38 -1.55
C GLU A 297 -5.18 -20.26 -0.53
N ALA A 298 -3.99 -19.70 -0.30
CA ALA A 298 -3.79 -18.56 0.59
C ALA A 298 -4.45 -17.27 0.06
N MET A 299 -4.45 -17.03 -1.25
CA MET A 299 -5.17 -15.90 -1.85
C MET A 299 -6.67 -15.99 -1.58
N VAL A 300 -7.26 -17.18 -1.73
CA VAL A 300 -8.69 -17.41 -1.43
C VAL A 300 -8.98 -17.25 0.07
N GLU A 301 -8.08 -17.73 0.93
CA GLU A 301 -8.19 -17.55 2.40
C GLU A 301 -8.19 -16.07 2.77
N TRP A 302 -7.29 -15.29 2.19
CA TRP A 302 -7.22 -13.84 2.41
C TRP A 302 -8.50 -13.12 2.05
N VAL A 303 -9.09 -13.41 0.88
CA VAL A 303 -10.38 -12.82 0.47
C VAL A 303 -11.49 -13.16 1.45
N LYS A 304 -11.52 -14.41 1.97
CA LYS A 304 -12.52 -14.80 2.98
C LYS A 304 -12.37 -14.03 4.27
N LEU A 305 -11.14 -13.85 4.76
CA LEU A 305 -10.85 -13.04 5.94
C LEU A 305 -11.25 -11.58 5.73
N TRP A 306 -10.92 -11.01 4.59
CA TRP A 306 -11.29 -9.64 4.24
C TRP A 306 -12.80 -9.42 4.31
N LYS A 307 -13.58 -10.32 3.71
CA LYS A 307 -15.06 -10.27 3.76
C LYS A 307 -15.58 -10.44 5.18
N ALA A 308 -15.03 -11.36 5.97
CA ALA A 308 -15.46 -11.61 7.35
C ALA A 308 -15.20 -10.40 8.26
N VAL A 309 -14.03 -9.80 8.19
CA VAL A 309 -13.70 -8.59 8.95
C VAL A 309 -14.52 -7.40 8.47
N GLY A 310 -14.70 -7.24 7.16
CA GLY A 310 -15.50 -6.17 6.55
C GLY A 310 -16.97 -6.20 6.95
N SER A 311 -17.57 -7.39 7.12
CA SER A 311 -18.97 -7.57 7.54
C SER A 311 -19.22 -7.40 9.04
N GLY A 312 -18.18 -7.13 9.84
CA GLY A 312 -18.29 -7.04 11.30
C GLY A 312 -18.45 -8.39 12.02
N SER A 313 -18.30 -9.50 11.30
CA SER A 313 -18.48 -10.86 11.82
C SER A 313 -17.22 -11.41 12.49
N SER A 314 -16.11 -10.67 12.48
CA SER A 314 -14.84 -11.10 13.06
C SER A 314 -14.77 -10.80 14.55
N PRO A 315 -14.10 -11.62 15.35
CA PRO A 315 -13.91 -11.45 16.80
C PRO A 315 -12.78 -10.46 17.14
N LEU A 316 -12.75 -9.27 16.50
CA LEU A 316 -11.82 -8.18 16.87
C LEU A 316 -12.14 -7.63 18.26
#